data_e274c2e30be39446f28a9965a4caf11c
#
_entry.id   e274c2e30be39446f28a9965a4caf11c
#
_cell.length_a   1.000
_cell.length_b   1.000
_cell.length_c   1.000
_cell.angle_alpha   90.00
_cell.angle_beta   90.00
_cell.angle_gamma   90.00
#
_symmetry.space_group_name_H-M   'P 1'
#
loop_
_entity.id
_entity.type
_entity.pdbx_description
1 polymer ?
#
loop_
_entity_poly.entity_id
_entity_poly.type
_entity_poly.pdbx_seq_one_letter_code
_entity_poly.pdbx_strand_id
1 'polypeptide(L)'
;MSYIAPIIPENAPFTAAQRAWLNGWLAAYLGPAGAANAPASSIAPAAAPEAVEDFPWHDPSVALDERLRLAEGRAPARLLMAAMAQLDCGQCGYLCETYAEALASGAEKSLTRCVPGGKETARVLKELIEAPPVATRPASRQPSPPPGAEREGPAAQRREGEVGAGARGTAPARFDRALKLNRDGSEKDTRHVVFRLDRSDLAYEVGDSFGVHAANCPELVEAVIERLGGRGGDDVDCPDGTRCSLREALTLVCDIARPSDEAVEVLASRAPDQDESQRLQALAEGYPGAQPEDADLLDLLLAFPSARPPVQELVSALGVLQPRLYSIASSPKMVRGEVHLTVAAVRYEKHGRRRKGVASTFLAERAAPGAAVPAFIRRAHDFRLPPDHDAPIIMIGPGTGVAPFRAFLQERRAVGARGRNWLFFGDQHRASDFLYEAEFAAYHRDGLLAQLDLAFSRDQRERVYVQHRMRERSAELWSWLAEGAHLFICGAQAMARDVDAALAAIIARQGKMSLGAAKTYLATLARQQRYQRDVY
;
A
#
# COMPACT_ATOMS: atom_id res chain seq x y z
N MET A 1 -21.80 45.01 -31.82
CA MET A 1 -21.50 44.24 -30.59
C MET A 1 -22.12 42.86 -30.78
N SER A 2 -21.34 41.91 -31.19
CA SER A 2 -21.83 40.52 -31.38
C SER A 2 -21.82 39.83 -30.01
N TYR A 3 -23.00 39.59 -29.49
CA TYR A 3 -23.23 38.86 -28.27
C TYR A 3 -22.93 37.37 -28.55
N ILE A 4 -21.82 36.86 -28.09
CA ILE A 4 -21.56 35.42 -28.13
C ILE A 4 -22.36 34.81 -26.95
N ALA A 5 -23.43 34.10 -27.27
CA ALA A 5 -24.22 33.41 -26.27
C ALA A 5 -23.32 32.40 -25.55
N PRO A 6 -23.40 32.30 -24.20
CA PRO A 6 -22.62 31.32 -23.46
C PRO A 6 -23.03 29.91 -23.92
N ILE A 7 -22.05 29.09 -24.27
CA ILE A 7 -22.24 27.70 -24.74
C ILE A 7 -22.87 26.84 -23.66
N ILE A 8 -22.54 27.12 -22.39
CA ILE A 8 -23.14 26.44 -21.22
C ILE A 8 -24.20 27.35 -20.62
N PRO A 9 -25.47 26.93 -20.56
CA PRO A 9 -26.58 27.75 -20.08
C PRO A 9 -26.46 28.03 -18.57
N GLU A 10 -27.06 29.13 -18.11
CA GLU A 10 -27.00 29.57 -16.71
C GLU A 10 -27.62 28.60 -15.71
N ASN A 11 -28.56 27.76 -16.13
CA ASN A 11 -29.21 26.73 -15.32
C ASN A 11 -28.47 25.38 -15.28
N ALA A 12 -27.31 25.26 -15.95
CA ALA A 12 -26.49 24.07 -15.88
C ALA A 12 -25.94 23.87 -14.43
N PRO A 13 -25.77 22.63 -13.95
CA PRO A 13 -25.40 22.33 -12.57
C PRO A 13 -23.91 22.59 -12.26
N PHE A 14 -23.44 23.78 -12.64
CA PHE A 14 -22.08 24.26 -12.41
C PHE A 14 -22.10 25.60 -11.66
N THR A 15 -21.08 25.86 -10.85
CA THR A 15 -20.90 27.19 -10.25
C THR A 15 -20.59 28.23 -11.34
N ALA A 16 -20.80 29.51 -11.03
CA ALA A 16 -20.51 30.61 -11.96
C ALA A 16 -19.04 30.58 -12.46
N ALA A 17 -18.09 30.25 -11.58
CA ALA A 17 -16.66 30.12 -11.91
C ALA A 17 -16.39 28.92 -12.84
N GLN A 18 -17.03 27.78 -12.60
CA GLN A 18 -16.93 26.60 -13.45
C GLN A 18 -17.52 26.84 -14.83
N ARG A 19 -18.69 27.52 -14.91
CA ARG A 19 -19.28 27.90 -16.20
C ARG A 19 -18.40 28.86 -16.99
N ALA A 20 -17.83 29.88 -16.35
CA ALA A 20 -16.91 30.81 -16.99
C ALA A 20 -15.68 30.12 -17.57
N TRP A 21 -15.07 29.18 -16.80
CA TRP A 21 -13.92 28.38 -17.23
C TRP A 21 -14.28 27.47 -18.40
N LEU A 22 -15.39 26.73 -18.32
CA LEU A 22 -15.86 25.84 -19.39
C LEU A 22 -16.22 26.59 -20.65
N ASN A 23 -16.88 27.75 -20.57
CA ASN A 23 -17.19 28.59 -21.72
C ASN A 23 -15.92 29.13 -22.39
N GLY A 24 -14.90 29.52 -21.60
CA GLY A 24 -13.60 29.95 -22.13
C GLY A 24 -12.86 28.81 -22.85
N TRP A 25 -12.87 27.61 -22.28
CA TRP A 25 -12.24 26.43 -22.87
C TRP A 25 -12.95 25.99 -24.17
N LEU A 26 -14.28 25.95 -24.17
CA LEU A 26 -15.07 25.61 -25.34
C LEU A 26 -14.91 26.67 -26.48
N ALA A 27 -14.80 27.94 -26.14
CA ALA A 27 -14.54 28.99 -27.13
C ALA A 27 -13.16 28.83 -27.77
N ALA A 28 -12.14 28.42 -27.02
CA ALA A 28 -10.80 28.15 -27.53
C ALA A 28 -10.75 26.87 -28.40
N TYR A 29 -11.57 25.86 -28.08
CA TYR A 29 -11.61 24.59 -28.81
C TYR A 29 -12.45 24.62 -30.10
N LEU A 30 -13.52 25.43 -30.14
CA LEU A 30 -14.52 25.39 -31.21
C LEU A 30 -14.34 26.43 -32.32
N GLY A 31 -13.34 27.34 -32.25
CA GLY A 31 -13.20 28.23 -33.36
C GLY A 31 -12.09 29.26 -33.43
N PRO A 32 -11.46 29.41 -34.59
CA PRO A 32 -10.60 30.55 -34.91
C PRO A 32 -11.36 31.62 -35.68
N ALA A 33 -12.31 32.31 -35.06
CA ALA A 33 -12.87 33.54 -35.64
C ALA A 33 -13.50 34.40 -34.55
N GLY A 34 -12.71 35.23 -33.83
CA GLY A 34 -13.28 36.20 -32.92
C GLY A 34 -12.44 36.63 -31.72
N ALA A 35 -11.14 36.47 -31.74
CA ALA A 35 -10.30 37.02 -30.70
C ALA A 35 -9.67 38.36 -31.10
N ALA A 36 -10.46 39.44 -31.06
CA ALA A 36 -9.93 40.80 -30.99
C ALA A 36 -10.84 41.61 -30.05
N ASN A 37 -10.25 42.11 -28.97
CA ASN A 37 -10.79 43.03 -27.97
C ASN A 37 -11.56 42.46 -26.78
N ALA A 38 -10.81 41.96 -25.80
CA ALA A 38 -11.21 42.00 -24.39
C ALA A 38 -10.21 42.91 -23.63
N PRO A 39 -10.68 43.77 -22.69
CA PRO A 39 -9.77 44.61 -21.90
C PRO A 39 -8.95 43.71 -20.95
N ALA A 40 -7.67 44.04 -20.88
CA ALA A 40 -6.73 43.40 -19.97
C ALA A 40 -7.12 43.68 -18.50
N SER A 41 -7.86 42.77 -17.89
CA SER A 41 -7.89 42.66 -16.43
C SER A 41 -6.62 41.94 -16.00
N SER A 42 -5.83 42.60 -15.17
CA SER A 42 -4.60 42.06 -14.58
C SER A 42 -4.89 40.76 -13.85
N ILE A 43 -4.67 39.63 -14.51
CA ILE A 43 -4.58 38.34 -13.89
C ILE A 43 -3.19 38.32 -13.24
N ALA A 44 -3.15 38.24 -11.91
CA ALA A 44 -1.94 37.91 -11.20
C ALA A 44 -1.37 36.62 -11.84
N PRO A 45 -0.04 36.53 -12.02
CA PRO A 45 0.55 35.34 -12.63
C PRO A 45 0.11 34.12 -11.81
N ALA A 46 -0.49 33.14 -12.51
CA ALA A 46 -0.74 31.85 -11.91
C ALA A 46 0.57 31.38 -11.28
N ALA A 47 0.52 30.95 -10.03
CA ALA A 47 1.67 30.35 -9.36
C ALA A 47 2.26 29.32 -10.33
N ALA A 48 3.57 29.40 -10.54
CA ALA A 48 4.28 28.39 -11.30
C ALA A 48 3.88 27.02 -10.75
N PRO A 49 3.72 25.98 -11.59
CA PRO A 49 3.45 24.65 -11.09
C PRO A 49 4.50 24.35 -10.01
N GLU A 50 4.06 24.02 -8.80
CA GLU A 50 4.96 23.63 -7.72
C GLU A 50 5.85 22.54 -8.31
N ALA A 51 7.17 22.76 -8.22
CA ALA A 51 8.13 21.77 -8.67
C ALA A 51 7.83 20.48 -7.91
N VAL A 52 7.49 19.43 -8.62
CA VAL A 52 7.26 18.11 -8.02
C VAL A 52 8.53 17.77 -7.23
N GLU A 53 8.43 17.71 -5.91
CA GLU A 53 9.57 17.41 -5.06
C GLU A 53 10.01 15.98 -5.35
N ASP A 54 11.28 15.79 -5.67
CA ASP A 54 11.86 14.46 -5.93
C ASP A 54 12.26 13.81 -4.60
N PHE A 55 11.76 12.60 -4.35
CA PHE A 55 12.04 11.80 -3.16
C PHE A 55 12.92 10.59 -3.51
N PRO A 56 14.23 10.76 -3.71
CA PRO A 56 15.13 9.67 -4.13
C PRO A 56 15.23 8.53 -3.11
N TRP A 57 14.81 8.76 -1.87
CA TRP A 57 14.68 7.72 -0.82
C TRP A 57 13.35 6.99 -0.84
N HIS A 58 12.36 7.43 -1.63
CA HIS A 58 11.03 6.80 -1.67
C HIS A 58 11.05 5.52 -2.49
N ASP A 59 11.84 4.57 -2.04
CA ASP A 59 12.06 3.27 -2.64
C ASP A 59 12.25 2.21 -1.54
N PRO A 60 11.31 1.26 -1.40
CA PRO A 60 11.37 0.23 -0.37
C PRO A 60 12.55 -0.74 -0.55
N SER A 61 13.19 -0.80 -1.70
CA SER A 61 14.36 -1.64 -1.95
C SER A 61 15.67 -1.02 -1.47
N VAL A 62 15.69 0.31 -1.24
CA VAL A 62 16.86 1.02 -0.72
C VAL A 62 16.98 0.76 0.80
N ALA A 63 18.20 0.43 1.26
CA ALA A 63 18.45 0.20 2.67
C ALA A 63 18.17 1.47 3.50
N LEU A 64 17.77 1.30 4.77
CA LEU A 64 17.35 2.40 5.64
C LEU A 64 18.43 3.48 5.82
N ASP A 65 19.67 3.06 6.04
CA ASP A 65 20.84 3.94 6.18
C ASP A 65 21.08 4.79 4.92
N GLU A 66 20.96 4.19 3.76
CA GLU A 66 21.09 4.89 2.48
C GLU A 66 19.92 5.86 2.24
N ARG A 67 18.70 5.49 2.61
CA ARG A 67 17.52 6.39 2.52
C ARG A 67 17.71 7.62 3.40
N LEU A 68 18.15 7.43 4.63
CA LEU A 68 18.43 8.54 5.55
C LEU A 68 19.53 9.46 5.00
N ARG A 69 20.58 8.89 4.39
CA ARG A 69 21.65 9.65 3.74
C ARG A 69 21.13 10.45 2.53
N LEU A 70 20.24 9.88 1.73
CA LEU A 70 19.63 10.58 0.58
C LEU A 70 18.70 11.73 1.02
N ALA A 71 18.14 11.65 2.21
CA ALA A 71 17.28 12.69 2.80
C ALA A 71 18.07 13.71 3.66
N GLU A 72 19.37 13.54 3.84
CA GLU A 72 20.21 14.42 4.66
C GLU A 72 20.14 15.87 4.15
N GLY A 73 19.95 16.82 5.08
CA GLY A 73 19.81 18.24 4.75
C GLY A 73 18.44 18.66 4.21
N ARG A 74 17.47 17.75 4.11
CA ARG A 74 16.08 18.07 3.76
C ARG A 74 15.29 18.51 4.99
N ALA A 75 14.05 18.97 4.78
CA ALA A 75 13.14 19.34 5.87
C ALA A 75 12.90 18.14 6.82
N PRO A 76 12.64 18.38 8.13
CA PRO A 76 12.44 17.30 9.12
C PRO A 76 11.42 16.25 8.69
N ALA A 77 10.29 16.66 8.08
CA ALA A 77 9.29 15.74 7.57
C ALA A 77 9.88 14.77 6.52
N ARG A 78 10.84 15.18 5.71
CA ARG A 78 11.48 14.36 4.68
C ARG A 78 12.45 13.33 5.27
N LEU A 79 13.16 13.69 6.34
CA LEU A 79 13.97 12.74 7.11
C LEU A 79 13.09 11.67 7.78
N LEU A 80 11.99 12.07 8.40
CA LEU A 80 11.01 11.15 8.98
C LEU A 80 10.41 10.24 7.90
N MET A 81 10.07 10.78 6.73
CA MET A 81 9.59 9.98 5.60
C MET A 81 10.62 8.92 5.18
N ALA A 82 11.91 9.29 5.07
CA ALA A 82 12.98 8.36 4.68
C ALA A 82 13.16 7.19 5.66
N ALA A 83 12.83 7.39 6.95
CA ALA A 83 12.86 6.35 7.97
C ALA A 83 11.74 5.30 7.82
N MET A 84 10.66 5.61 7.10
CA MET A 84 9.50 4.73 6.95
C MET A 84 9.75 3.60 5.94
N ALA A 85 8.82 2.66 5.82
CA ALA A 85 8.95 1.50 4.94
C ALA A 85 8.93 1.82 3.44
N GLN A 86 8.56 3.04 3.04
CA GLN A 86 8.47 3.51 1.65
C GLN A 86 7.47 2.73 0.75
N LEU A 87 6.48 2.09 1.35
CA LEU A 87 5.52 1.25 0.63
C LEU A 87 4.22 1.98 0.28
N ASP A 88 3.99 3.17 0.85
CA ASP A 88 2.71 3.88 0.76
C ASP A 88 1.49 2.96 0.93
N CYS A 89 1.67 1.90 1.73
CA CYS A 89 0.71 0.81 1.87
C CYS A 89 -0.62 1.22 2.52
N GLY A 90 -0.69 2.41 3.13
CA GLY A 90 -1.88 2.93 3.80
C GLY A 90 -2.34 2.13 5.03
N GLN A 91 -1.59 1.12 5.48
CA GLN A 91 -1.96 0.30 6.64
C GLN A 91 -2.04 1.09 7.94
N CYS A 92 -1.31 2.19 8.05
CA CYS A 92 -1.34 3.10 9.18
C CYS A 92 -2.41 4.21 9.07
N GLY A 93 -3.18 4.24 7.99
CA GLY A 93 -4.13 5.32 7.68
C GLY A 93 -3.51 6.51 6.95
N TYR A 94 -2.19 6.49 6.69
CA TYR A 94 -1.41 7.53 6.01
C TYR A 94 -0.64 6.95 4.83
N LEU A 95 -0.22 7.81 3.91
CA LEU A 95 0.93 7.56 3.04
C LEU A 95 2.22 7.85 3.82
N CYS A 96 3.37 7.36 3.36
CA CYS A 96 4.64 7.63 4.05
C CYS A 96 4.91 9.13 4.17
N GLU A 97 4.62 9.92 3.13
CA GLU A 97 4.73 11.37 3.15
C GLU A 97 3.81 12.01 4.18
N THR A 98 2.51 11.73 4.11
CA THR A 98 1.51 12.35 4.99
C THR A 98 1.66 11.95 6.46
N TYR A 99 2.14 10.72 6.74
CA TYR A 99 2.49 10.31 8.10
C TYR A 99 3.70 11.10 8.63
N ALA A 100 4.72 11.27 7.80
CA ALA A 100 5.90 12.06 8.16
C ALA A 100 5.55 13.53 8.44
N GLU A 101 4.66 14.12 7.66
CA GLU A 101 4.15 15.49 7.87
C GLU A 101 3.32 15.61 9.15
N ALA A 102 2.46 14.62 9.42
CA ALA A 102 1.68 14.57 10.65
C ALA A 102 2.56 14.46 11.91
N LEU A 103 3.63 13.64 11.86
CA LEU A 103 4.63 13.56 12.93
C LEU A 103 5.41 14.87 13.08
N ALA A 104 5.90 15.45 11.98
CA ALA A 104 6.68 16.69 12.00
C ALA A 104 5.87 17.90 12.53
N SER A 105 4.57 17.92 12.25
CA SER A 105 3.65 18.96 12.74
C SER A 105 3.11 18.70 14.16
N GLY A 106 3.35 17.49 14.72
CA GLY A 106 2.79 17.08 16.01
C GLY A 106 1.30 16.73 15.98
N ALA A 107 0.70 16.64 14.78
CA ALA A 107 -0.69 16.20 14.60
C ALA A 107 -0.85 14.70 14.89
N GLU A 108 0.20 13.91 14.65
CA GLU A 108 0.33 12.51 15.06
C GLU A 108 1.45 12.38 16.09
N LYS A 109 1.25 11.56 17.11
CA LYS A 109 2.23 11.35 18.19
C LYS A 109 2.75 9.92 18.23
N SER A 110 1.97 8.95 17.74
CA SER A 110 2.36 7.55 17.74
C SER A 110 3.44 7.31 16.68
N LEU A 111 4.58 6.76 17.10
CA LEU A 111 5.72 6.45 16.22
C LEU A 111 5.66 5.03 15.65
N THR A 112 4.73 4.21 16.09
CA THR A 112 4.63 2.78 15.78
C THR A 112 3.63 2.45 14.67
N ARG A 113 3.00 3.45 14.04
CA ARG A 113 1.97 3.24 13.02
C ARG A 113 2.49 2.63 11.72
N CYS A 114 3.78 2.78 11.39
CA CYS A 114 4.35 2.18 10.17
C CYS A 114 4.49 0.66 10.33
N VAL A 115 3.43 -0.08 10.05
CA VAL A 115 3.37 -1.54 10.23
C VAL A 115 4.49 -2.28 9.46
N PRO A 116 4.76 -2.02 8.16
CA PRO A 116 5.84 -2.69 7.44
C PRO A 116 7.24 -2.29 7.92
N GLY A 117 7.38 -1.10 8.50
CA GLY A 117 8.65 -0.61 9.04
C GLY A 117 8.95 -1.15 10.44
N GLY A 118 7.93 -1.60 11.16
CA GLY A 118 8.04 -2.23 12.47
C GLY A 118 8.81 -1.41 13.50
N LYS A 119 9.39 -2.10 14.48
CA LYS A 119 10.14 -1.49 15.59
C LYS A 119 11.39 -0.72 15.13
N GLU A 120 12.04 -1.14 14.05
CA GLU A 120 13.21 -0.44 13.52
C GLU A 120 12.84 0.99 13.06
N THR A 121 11.76 1.11 12.30
CA THR A 121 11.24 2.44 11.90
C THR A 121 10.84 3.27 13.12
N ALA A 122 10.11 2.71 14.07
CA ALA A 122 9.70 3.42 15.28
C ALA A 122 10.89 3.96 16.08
N ARG A 123 11.93 3.15 16.26
CA ARG A 123 13.17 3.56 16.93
C ARG A 123 13.85 4.72 16.20
N VAL A 124 14.01 4.62 14.89
CA VAL A 124 14.67 5.68 14.10
C VAL A 124 13.83 6.96 14.08
N LEU A 125 12.49 6.86 14.00
CA LEU A 125 11.60 8.02 14.11
C LEU A 125 11.78 8.71 15.46
N LYS A 126 11.87 7.97 16.56
CA LYS A 126 12.14 8.49 17.90
C LYS A 126 13.48 9.23 17.95
N GLU A 127 14.55 8.59 17.47
CA GLU A 127 15.89 9.20 17.41
C GLU A 127 15.92 10.49 16.59
N LEU A 128 15.20 10.54 15.45
CA LEU A 128 15.13 11.74 14.61
C LEU A 128 14.32 12.88 15.23
N ILE A 129 13.26 12.57 15.98
CA ILE A 129 12.43 13.57 16.67
C ILE A 129 13.13 14.13 17.92
N GLU A 130 13.85 13.27 18.66
CA GLU A 130 14.58 13.65 19.87
C GLU A 130 15.93 14.32 19.56
N ALA A 131 16.46 14.17 18.33
CA ALA A 131 17.70 14.80 17.93
C ALA A 131 17.57 16.35 17.97
N PRO A 132 18.55 17.07 18.54
CA PRO A 132 18.53 18.53 18.53
C PRO A 132 18.48 19.03 17.08
N PRO A 133 17.71 20.09 16.76
CA PRO A 133 17.58 20.57 15.40
C PRO A 133 18.95 20.91 14.82
N VAL A 134 19.37 20.16 13.81
CA VAL A 134 20.55 20.47 13.02
C VAL A 134 20.29 21.82 12.35
N ALA A 135 21.07 22.84 12.70
CA ALA A 135 20.92 24.19 12.19
C ALA A 135 21.01 24.16 10.64
N THR A 136 19.88 24.23 9.99
CA THR A 136 19.81 24.42 8.53
C THR A 136 20.43 25.79 8.23
N ARG A 137 21.45 25.80 7.40
CA ARG A 137 22.08 27.00 6.86
C ARG A 137 20.95 27.82 6.18
N PRO A 138 20.73 29.09 6.54
CA PRO A 138 19.63 29.86 5.95
C PRO A 138 19.92 30.10 4.46
N ALA A 139 18.96 29.73 3.61
CA ALA A 139 18.92 30.21 2.25
C ALA A 139 18.87 31.74 2.25
N SER A 140 19.67 32.35 1.39
CA SER A 140 19.88 33.78 1.24
C SER A 140 18.56 34.57 1.24
N ARG A 141 18.46 35.47 2.22
CA ARG A 141 17.36 36.45 2.32
C ARG A 141 17.37 37.39 1.12
N GLN A 142 16.28 37.43 0.39
CA GLN A 142 15.90 38.63 -0.37
C GLN A 142 15.29 39.68 0.57
N PRO A 143 15.55 40.98 0.34
CA PRO A 143 15.10 42.02 1.27
C PRO A 143 13.60 42.24 1.24
N SER A 144 13.00 42.36 2.42
CA SER A 144 11.60 42.67 2.64
C SER A 144 11.30 44.14 2.33
N PRO A 145 10.10 44.48 1.81
CA PRO A 145 9.62 45.87 1.73
C PRO A 145 9.17 46.39 3.10
N PRO A 146 9.12 47.74 3.31
CA PRO A 146 8.90 48.35 4.58
C PRO A 146 7.46 48.26 5.09
N PRO A 147 7.21 48.41 6.41
CA PRO A 147 5.91 48.24 7.02
C PRO A 147 5.00 49.47 6.82
N GLY A 148 3.77 49.24 6.48
CA GLY A 148 2.75 50.29 6.43
C GLY A 148 1.35 49.70 6.24
N ALA A 149 0.49 50.07 7.23
CA ALA A 149 -0.96 50.05 7.25
C ALA A 149 -1.66 48.72 7.68
N GLU A 150 -2.06 48.74 8.94
CA GLU A 150 -3.14 47.94 9.53
C GLU A 150 -4.42 48.05 8.68
N ARG A 151 -4.99 46.91 8.34
CA ARG A 151 -6.41 46.79 7.98
C ARG A 151 -6.96 45.53 8.63
N GLU A 152 -7.89 45.72 9.55
CA GLU A 152 -8.75 44.69 10.09
C GLU A 152 -9.47 43.95 8.95
N GLY A 153 -9.32 42.64 8.90
CA GLY A 153 -10.06 41.73 8.03
C GLY A 153 -10.92 40.79 8.85
N PRO A 154 -12.11 40.41 8.38
CA PRO A 154 -13.10 39.69 9.14
C PRO A 154 -12.67 38.27 9.50
N ALA A 155 -13.17 37.81 10.66
CA ALA A 155 -12.92 36.55 11.32
C ALA A 155 -12.93 35.35 10.36
N ALA A 156 -11.84 34.58 10.38
CA ALA A 156 -11.74 33.28 9.75
C ALA A 156 -12.77 32.33 10.35
N GLN A 157 -13.76 31.96 9.55
CA GLN A 157 -14.62 30.82 9.86
C GLN A 157 -13.74 29.55 9.91
N ARG A 158 -13.76 28.92 11.09
CA ARG A 158 -13.19 27.58 11.29
C ARG A 158 -13.76 26.65 10.23
N ARG A 159 -12.92 26.16 9.32
CA ARG A 159 -13.20 24.95 8.58
C ARG A 159 -13.17 23.81 9.59
N GLU A 160 -14.34 23.22 9.80
CA GLU A 160 -14.51 22.02 10.60
C GLU A 160 -13.59 20.93 10.08
N GLY A 161 -12.94 20.26 11.03
CA GLY A 161 -11.83 19.36 10.85
C GLY A 161 -12.05 18.24 9.85
N GLU A 162 -11.02 17.96 9.10
CA GLU A 162 -10.84 16.66 8.49
C GLU A 162 -10.67 15.63 9.60
N VAL A 163 -11.79 14.99 9.92
CA VAL A 163 -11.82 13.78 10.74
C VAL A 163 -11.13 12.67 9.95
N GLY A 164 -10.29 11.91 10.62
CA GLY A 164 -9.40 10.88 10.15
C GLY A 164 -9.83 10.08 8.90
N ALA A 165 -8.85 9.77 8.05
CA ALA A 165 -8.95 9.08 6.77
C ALA A 165 -9.52 7.64 6.82
N GLY A 166 -10.23 7.25 7.89
CA GLY A 166 -10.73 5.89 8.11
C GLY A 166 -12.08 5.56 7.46
N ALA A 167 -12.89 6.53 7.04
CA ALA A 167 -14.28 6.27 6.66
C ALA A 167 -14.72 6.77 5.28
N ARG A 168 -13.89 7.48 4.54
CA ARG A 168 -14.28 8.02 3.22
C ARG A 168 -13.96 7.01 2.12
N GLY A 169 -14.99 6.35 1.58
CA GLY A 169 -14.91 5.47 0.41
C GLY A 169 -15.06 3.97 0.71
N THR A 170 -15.31 3.57 1.95
CA THR A 170 -15.62 2.16 2.26
C THR A 170 -17.05 1.84 1.85
N ALA A 171 -17.23 0.77 1.07
CA ALA A 171 -18.53 0.27 0.63
C ALA A 171 -18.60 -1.25 0.84
N PRO A 172 -19.82 -1.82 1.03
CA PRO A 172 -19.97 -3.26 1.13
C PRO A 172 -19.71 -3.93 -0.22
N ALA A 173 -18.77 -4.88 -0.24
CA ALA A 173 -18.56 -5.82 -1.33
C ALA A 173 -19.07 -7.20 -0.90
N ARG A 174 -19.78 -7.93 -1.80
CA ARG A 174 -20.28 -9.26 -1.47
C ARG A 174 -19.24 -10.32 -1.73
N PHE A 175 -18.80 -11.00 -0.68
CA PHE A 175 -17.94 -12.17 -0.83
C PHE A 175 -18.71 -13.28 -1.59
N ASP A 176 -18.18 -13.73 -2.72
CA ASP A 176 -18.82 -14.78 -3.52
C ASP A 176 -18.21 -16.16 -3.19
N ARG A 177 -16.90 -16.32 -3.36
CA ARG A 177 -16.21 -17.58 -3.14
C ARG A 177 -14.70 -17.42 -2.97
N ALA A 178 -14.09 -18.46 -2.39
CA ALA A 178 -12.63 -18.64 -2.36
C ALA A 178 -12.28 -20.06 -2.85
N LEU A 179 -11.61 -20.17 -3.99
CA LEU A 179 -11.23 -21.42 -4.61
C LEU A 179 -9.74 -21.67 -4.38
N LYS A 180 -9.36 -22.85 -3.91
CA LYS A 180 -7.95 -23.22 -3.75
C LYS A 180 -7.27 -23.31 -5.11
N LEU A 181 -6.13 -22.64 -5.25
CA LEU A 181 -5.31 -22.65 -6.48
C LEU A 181 -4.21 -23.70 -6.42
N ASN A 182 -3.67 -23.95 -5.22
CA ASN A 182 -2.68 -25.03 -5.05
C ASN A 182 -3.37 -26.39 -5.16
N ARG A 183 -2.66 -27.34 -5.76
CA ARG A 183 -3.11 -28.73 -5.87
C ARG A 183 -2.69 -29.54 -4.63
N ASP A 184 -3.15 -30.75 -4.53
CA ASP A 184 -2.80 -31.66 -3.45
C ASP A 184 -1.27 -31.88 -3.37
N GLY A 185 -0.77 -32.00 -2.14
CA GLY A 185 0.67 -32.09 -1.87
C GLY A 185 1.39 -30.74 -1.67
N SER A 186 0.73 -29.60 -1.92
CA SER A 186 1.29 -28.29 -1.60
C SER A 186 1.31 -28.01 -0.10
N GLU A 187 2.39 -27.42 0.38
CA GLU A 187 2.47 -26.83 1.72
C GLU A 187 1.77 -25.47 1.81
N LYS A 188 1.35 -24.92 0.66
CA LYS A 188 0.68 -23.62 0.56
C LYS A 188 -0.84 -23.75 0.45
N ASP A 189 -1.54 -22.72 0.85
CA ASP A 189 -2.97 -22.55 0.66
C ASP A 189 -3.22 -21.17 0.05
N THR A 190 -3.09 -21.08 -1.28
CA THR A 190 -3.37 -19.86 -2.03
C THR A 190 -4.77 -19.97 -2.64
N ARG A 191 -5.57 -18.94 -2.45
CA ARG A 191 -6.96 -18.89 -2.88
C ARG A 191 -7.17 -17.86 -3.97
N HIS A 192 -8.00 -18.23 -4.95
CA HIS A 192 -8.66 -17.30 -5.85
C HIS A 192 -9.94 -16.83 -5.17
N VAL A 193 -9.95 -15.57 -4.72
CA VAL A 193 -11.07 -14.98 -3.99
C VAL A 193 -11.85 -14.07 -4.93
N VAL A 194 -13.17 -14.18 -4.93
CA VAL A 194 -14.07 -13.39 -5.76
C VAL A 194 -15.03 -12.61 -4.89
N PHE A 195 -15.15 -11.32 -5.17
CA PHE A 195 -16.18 -10.45 -4.63
C PHE A 195 -17.05 -9.93 -5.75
N ARG A 196 -18.35 -9.79 -5.49
CA ARG A 196 -19.28 -9.04 -6.34
C ARG A 196 -19.38 -7.61 -5.87
N LEU A 197 -19.33 -6.70 -6.83
CA LEU A 197 -19.38 -5.26 -6.64
C LEU A 197 -20.77 -4.75 -7.07
N ASP A 198 -21.65 -4.55 -6.11
CA ASP A 198 -23.03 -4.09 -6.38
C ASP A 198 -23.08 -2.56 -6.57
N ARG A 199 -21.97 -1.83 -6.36
CA ARG A 199 -21.89 -0.37 -6.32
C ARG A 199 -20.78 0.19 -7.21
N SER A 200 -21.05 1.35 -7.81
CA SER A 200 -20.08 2.08 -8.63
C SER A 200 -18.90 2.64 -7.83
N ASP A 201 -19.06 2.82 -6.51
CA ASP A 201 -18.03 3.38 -5.61
C ASP A 201 -16.77 2.48 -5.53
N LEU A 202 -16.90 1.19 -5.89
CA LEU A 202 -15.82 0.22 -5.96
C LEU A 202 -15.31 -0.01 -7.39
N ALA A 203 -15.56 0.92 -8.31
CA ALA A 203 -14.98 0.85 -9.65
C ALA A 203 -13.45 0.92 -9.58
N TYR A 204 -12.78 0.03 -10.31
CA TYR A 204 -11.32 -0.10 -10.29
C TYR A 204 -10.73 -0.18 -11.69
N GLU A 205 -9.42 0.03 -11.77
CA GLU A 205 -8.59 -0.23 -12.94
C GLU A 205 -7.53 -1.27 -12.62
N VAL A 206 -7.00 -1.93 -13.64
CA VAL A 206 -5.90 -2.89 -13.45
C VAL A 206 -4.67 -2.18 -12.88
N GLY A 207 -4.04 -2.81 -11.89
CA GLY A 207 -2.97 -2.23 -11.09
C GLY A 207 -3.44 -1.61 -9.76
N ASP A 208 -4.74 -1.37 -9.56
CA ASP A 208 -5.30 -0.97 -8.26
C ASP A 208 -5.23 -2.12 -7.25
N SER A 209 -5.35 -1.76 -5.97
CA SER A 209 -5.47 -2.72 -4.87
C SER A 209 -6.86 -2.66 -4.24
N PHE A 210 -7.33 -3.81 -3.76
CA PHE A 210 -8.58 -3.97 -3.04
C PHE A 210 -8.33 -4.05 -1.55
N GLY A 211 -8.84 -3.09 -0.79
CA GLY A 211 -8.75 -3.03 0.66
C GLY A 211 -9.91 -3.78 1.31
N VAL A 212 -9.61 -4.65 2.27
CA VAL A 212 -10.60 -5.49 2.98
C VAL A 212 -10.51 -5.23 4.47
N HIS A 213 -11.62 -4.85 5.09
CA HIS A 213 -11.78 -4.86 6.55
C HIS A 213 -12.19 -6.28 6.99
N ALA A 214 -11.24 -6.98 7.58
CA ALA A 214 -11.43 -8.35 8.03
C ALA A 214 -11.78 -8.41 9.52
N ALA A 215 -12.33 -9.55 9.95
CA ALA A 215 -12.56 -9.83 11.35
C ALA A 215 -11.42 -10.66 11.96
N ASN A 216 -11.12 -10.44 13.23
CA ASN A 216 -10.24 -11.31 14.01
C ASN A 216 -10.79 -12.73 14.10
N CYS A 217 -9.91 -13.68 14.42
CA CYS A 217 -10.26 -15.08 14.58
C CYS A 217 -11.15 -15.27 15.83
N PRO A 218 -12.36 -15.85 15.71
CA PRO A 218 -13.28 -16.01 16.85
C PRO A 218 -12.66 -16.77 18.02
N GLU A 219 -11.88 -17.81 17.73
CA GLU A 219 -11.21 -18.61 18.77
C GLU A 219 -10.19 -17.77 19.57
N LEU A 220 -9.50 -16.84 18.90
CA LEU A 220 -8.58 -15.91 19.57
C LEU A 220 -9.36 -14.89 20.41
N VAL A 221 -10.46 -14.36 19.88
CA VAL A 221 -11.33 -13.39 20.57
C VAL A 221 -11.90 -14.00 21.86
N GLU A 222 -12.46 -15.22 21.80
CA GLU A 222 -13.01 -15.87 22.97
C GLU A 222 -11.94 -16.18 24.03
N ALA A 223 -10.74 -16.63 23.60
CA ALA A 223 -9.64 -16.89 24.51
C ALA A 223 -9.13 -15.60 25.20
N VAL A 224 -9.13 -14.46 24.49
CA VAL A 224 -8.79 -13.16 25.09
C VAL A 224 -9.85 -12.73 26.09
N ILE A 225 -11.17 -12.84 25.77
CA ILE A 225 -12.27 -12.49 26.68
C ILE A 225 -12.18 -13.34 27.97
N GLU A 226 -12.00 -14.65 27.83
CA GLU A 226 -11.85 -15.58 28.95
C GLU A 226 -10.67 -15.17 29.84
N ARG A 227 -9.52 -14.86 29.24
CA ARG A 227 -8.30 -14.51 29.96
C ARG A 227 -8.40 -13.17 30.69
N LEU A 228 -9.15 -12.21 30.12
CA LEU A 228 -9.45 -10.94 30.76
C LEU A 228 -10.50 -11.04 31.89
N GLY A 229 -11.23 -12.16 31.96
CA GLY A 229 -12.33 -12.35 32.91
C GLY A 229 -13.55 -11.45 32.61
N GLY A 230 -13.64 -10.90 31.41
CA GLY A 230 -14.74 -10.07 30.93
C GLY A 230 -15.94 -10.90 30.44
N ARG A 231 -17.06 -10.23 30.24
CA ARG A 231 -18.21 -10.83 29.57
C ARG A 231 -18.28 -10.29 28.15
N GLY A 232 -18.38 -11.15 27.16
CA GLY A 232 -18.43 -10.74 25.75
C GLY A 232 -19.53 -9.74 25.40
N GLY A 233 -20.58 -9.64 26.23
CA GLY A 233 -21.67 -8.69 26.06
C GLY A 233 -21.52 -7.35 26.81
N ASP A 234 -20.43 -7.15 27.56
CA ASP A 234 -20.18 -5.90 28.27
C ASP A 234 -19.92 -4.77 27.25
N ASP A 235 -20.55 -3.62 27.45
CA ASP A 235 -20.32 -2.44 26.61
C ASP A 235 -18.95 -1.85 26.88
N VAL A 236 -18.23 -1.51 25.80
CA VAL A 236 -16.92 -0.84 25.85
C VAL A 236 -16.84 0.31 24.85
N ASP A 237 -16.07 1.33 25.19
CA ASP A 237 -15.69 2.40 24.28
C ASP A 237 -14.44 1.95 23.50
N CYS A 238 -14.55 1.92 22.18
CA CYS A 238 -13.52 1.40 21.28
C CYS A 238 -12.49 2.49 20.91
N PRO A 239 -11.27 2.10 20.46
CA PRO A 239 -10.21 3.05 20.10
C PRO A 239 -10.56 3.93 18.88
N ASP A 240 -11.54 3.56 18.06
CA ASP A 240 -12.04 4.35 16.93
C ASP A 240 -13.15 5.34 17.33
N GLY A 241 -13.48 5.42 18.63
CA GLY A 241 -14.52 6.28 19.19
C GLY A 241 -15.94 5.69 19.11
N THR A 242 -16.11 4.47 18.61
CA THR A 242 -17.40 3.77 18.64
C THR A 242 -17.63 3.08 19.99
N ARG A 243 -18.89 2.72 20.28
CA ARG A 243 -19.27 1.95 21.45
C ARG A 243 -20.01 0.70 21.03
N CYS A 244 -19.55 -0.46 21.50
CA CYS A 244 -20.15 -1.75 21.17
C CYS A 244 -19.84 -2.78 22.26
N SER A 245 -20.29 -4.02 22.07
CA SER A 245 -19.96 -5.11 23.00
C SER A 245 -18.47 -5.47 22.94
N LEU A 246 -17.88 -5.93 24.06
CA LEU A 246 -16.50 -6.36 24.12
C LEU A 246 -16.14 -7.40 23.02
N ARG A 247 -17.04 -8.36 22.77
CA ARG A 247 -16.85 -9.33 21.68
C ARG A 247 -16.77 -8.66 20.33
N GLU A 248 -17.66 -7.72 20.05
CA GLU A 248 -17.68 -6.99 18.78
C GLU A 248 -16.44 -6.09 18.64
N ALA A 249 -16.03 -5.38 19.70
CA ALA A 249 -14.81 -4.59 19.74
C ALA A 249 -13.57 -5.42 19.38
N LEU A 250 -13.38 -6.56 20.05
CA LEU A 250 -12.24 -7.45 19.79
C LEU A 250 -12.33 -8.19 18.45
N THR A 251 -13.54 -8.36 17.88
CA THR A 251 -13.73 -9.02 16.59
C THR A 251 -13.46 -8.08 15.41
N LEU A 252 -13.97 -6.83 15.47
CA LEU A 252 -14.04 -5.95 14.31
C LEU A 252 -13.20 -4.69 14.41
N VAL A 253 -12.91 -4.21 15.64
CA VAL A 253 -12.32 -2.88 15.84
C VAL A 253 -10.87 -2.94 16.33
N CYS A 254 -10.56 -3.81 17.31
CA CYS A 254 -9.25 -3.83 17.95
C CYS A 254 -8.25 -4.74 17.25
N ASP A 255 -7.01 -4.29 17.04
CA ASP A 255 -5.92 -5.17 16.59
C ASP A 255 -5.37 -5.98 17.77
N ILE A 256 -5.91 -7.18 17.98
CA ILE A 256 -5.44 -8.12 19.00
C ILE A 256 -4.30 -9.02 18.51
N ALA A 257 -4.03 -9.03 17.21
CA ALA A 257 -2.93 -9.78 16.63
C ALA A 257 -1.57 -9.06 16.78
N ARG A 258 -1.61 -7.74 16.92
CA ARG A 258 -0.46 -6.86 17.17
C ARG A 258 -0.85 -5.77 18.16
N PRO A 259 -0.79 -6.06 19.48
CA PRO A 259 -1.06 -5.05 20.50
C PRO A 259 -0.16 -3.81 20.31
N SER A 260 -0.71 -2.64 20.52
CA SER A 260 0.02 -1.37 20.52
C SER A 260 0.98 -1.30 21.72
N ASP A 261 1.97 -0.42 21.64
CA ASP A 261 2.89 -0.21 22.76
C ASP A 261 2.12 0.35 23.98
N GLU A 262 1.10 1.19 23.76
CA GLU A 262 0.20 1.70 24.82
C GLU A 262 -0.57 0.56 25.53
N ALA A 263 -1.02 -0.44 24.79
CA ALA A 263 -1.67 -1.61 25.40
C ALA A 263 -0.69 -2.45 26.23
N VAL A 264 0.56 -2.56 25.80
CA VAL A 264 1.62 -3.22 26.57
C VAL A 264 1.98 -2.41 27.82
N GLU A 265 2.03 -1.09 27.76
CA GLU A 265 2.22 -0.19 28.91
C GLU A 265 1.08 -0.34 29.95
N VAL A 266 -0.17 -0.43 29.48
CA VAL A 266 -1.31 -0.71 30.37
C VAL A 266 -1.12 -2.04 31.08
N LEU A 267 -0.71 -3.10 30.38
CA LEU A 267 -0.39 -4.39 31.00
C LEU A 267 0.73 -4.25 32.05
N ALA A 268 1.81 -3.54 31.73
CA ALA A 268 2.93 -3.31 32.63
C ALA A 268 2.52 -2.59 33.92
N SER A 269 1.69 -1.55 33.78
CA SER A 269 1.20 -0.75 34.92
C SER A 269 0.24 -1.52 35.84
N ARG A 270 -0.37 -2.59 35.33
CA ARG A 270 -1.35 -3.42 36.03
C ARG A 270 -0.80 -4.80 36.41
N ALA A 271 0.51 -5.01 36.30
CA ALA A 271 1.21 -6.21 36.77
C ALA A 271 1.82 -5.95 38.15
N PRO A 272 1.28 -6.53 39.24
CA PRO A 272 1.84 -6.37 40.57
C PRO A 272 3.17 -7.14 40.76
N ASP A 273 3.47 -8.13 39.93
CA ASP A 273 4.77 -8.78 39.87
C ASP A 273 5.78 -7.85 39.19
N GLN A 274 6.85 -7.49 39.92
CA GLN A 274 7.83 -6.51 39.42
C GLN A 274 8.65 -7.03 38.21
N ASP A 275 8.94 -8.33 38.16
CA ASP A 275 9.66 -8.93 37.03
C ASP A 275 8.79 -8.89 35.77
N GLU A 276 7.52 -9.29 35.89
CA GLU A 276 6.56 -9.17 34.78
C GLU A 276 6.39 -7.72 34.32
N SER A 277 6.24 -6.78 35.24
CA SER A 277 6.10 -5.35 34.93
C SER A 277 7.32 -4.81 34.19
N GLN A 278 8.54 -5.11 34.64
CA GLN A 278 9.78 -4.67 33.97
C GLN A 278 9.94 -5.28 32.57
N ARG A 279 9.60 -6.57 32.43
CA ARG A 279 9.65 -7.25 31.11
C ARG A 279 8.63 -6.69 30.13
N LEU A 280 7.42 -6.35 30.60
CA LEU A 280 6.39 -5.68 29.80
C LEU A 280 6.84 -4.25 29.39
N GLN A 281 7.47 -3.51 30.30
CA GLN A 281 8.04 -2.19 29.97
C GLN A 281 9.12 -2.30 28.91
N ALA A 282 10.03 -3.29 29.03
CA ALA A 282 11.05 -3.52 28.00
C ALA A 282 10.45 -3.89 26.62
N LEU A 283 9.30 -4.59 26.60
CA LEU A 283 8.57 -4.88 25.37
C LEU A 283 7.94 -3.61 24.77
N ALA A 284 7.29 -2.78 25.58
CA ALA A 284 6.67 -1.52 25.16
C ALA A 284 7.71 -0.53 24.60
N GLU A 285 8.88 -0.44 25.27
CA GLU A 285 9.98 0.42 24.83
C GLU A 285 10.76 -0.15 23.64
N GLY A 286 10.45 -1.37 23.20
CA GLY A 286 11.08 -2.00 22.04
C GLY A 286 12.52 -2.44 22.26
N TYR A 287 12.93 -2.74 23.50
CA TYR A 287 14.28 -3.21 23.80
C TYR A 287 14.65 -4.46 22.97
N PRO A 288 15.82 -4.49 22.34
CA PRO A 288 16.27 -5.65 21.58
C PRO A 288 16.32 -6.91 22.45
N GLY A 289 15.70 -8.01 21.99
CA GLY A 289 15.66 -9.28 22.70
C GLY A 289 14.61 -9.39 23.80
N ALA A 290 13.76 -8.36 24.01
CA ALA A 290 12.61 -8.45 24.91
C ALA A 290 11.66 -9.57 24.47
N GLN A 291 11.20 -10.40 25.41
CA GLN A 291 10.37 -11.59 25.14
C GLN A 291 9.02 -11.51 25.86
N PRO A 292 7.93 -12.00 25.22
CA PRO A 292 7.86 -12.70 23.91
C PRO A 292 7.87 -11.73 22.70
N GLU A 293 8.77 -11.95 21.75
CA GLU A 293 8.86 -11.14 20.53
C GLU A 293 7.69 -11.42 19.57
N ASP A 294 7.12 -10.37 18.93
CA ASP A 294 5.94 -10.45 18.04
C ASP A 294 4.75 -11.21 18.67
N ALA A 295 4.51 -10.97 19.95
CA ALA A 295 3.39 -11.56 20.68
C ALA A 295 2.04 -10.97 20.21
N ASP A 296 0.98 -11.81 20.15
CA ASP A 296 -0.38 -11.30 20.13
C ASP A 296 -0.87 -10.99 21.56
N LEU A 297 -2.05 -10.39 21.68
CA LEU A 297 -2.61 -10.04 22.99
C LEU A 297 -2.74 -11.25 23.92
N LEU A 298 -3.15 -12.42 23.37
CA LEU A 298 -3.30 -13.63 24.19
C LEU A 298 -1.94 -14.16 24.68
N ASP A 299 -0.87 -14.04 23.87
CA ASP A 299 0.48 -14.43 24.35
C ASP A 299 0.93 -13.56 25.51
N LEU A 300 0.71 -12.24 25.41
CA LEU A 300 1.06 -11.34 26.51
C LEU A 300 0.29 -11.69 27.78
N LEU A 301 -1.03 -11.89 27.67
CA LEU A 301 -1.86 -12.28 28.81
C LEU A 301 -1.49 -13.65 29.40
N LEU A 302 -0.95 -14.58 28.60
CA LEU A 302 -0.48 -15.88 29.07
C LEU A 302 0.93 -15.82 29.68
N ALA A 303 1.82 -15.01 29.09
CA ALA A 303 3.20 -14.86 29.55
C ALA A 303 3.31 -14.01 30.83
N PHE A 304 2.33 -13.13 31.08
CA PHE A 304 2.29 -12.20 32.20
C PHE A 304 0.98 -12.33 32.99
N PRO A 305 0.80 -13.44 33.73
CA PRO A 305 -0.47 -13.75 34.38
C PRO A 305 -0.84 -12.81 35.54
N SER A 306 0.11 -12.04 36.09
CA SER A 306 -0.17 -11.07 37.13
C SER A 306 -0.82 -9.78 36.55
N ALA A 307 -0.56 -9.47 35.29
CA ALA A 307 -1.14 -8.30 34.61
C ALA A 307 -2.66 -8.47 34.44
N ARG A 308 -3.42 -7.66 35.20
CA ARG A 308 -4.90 -7.71 35.21
C ARG A 308 -5.47 -6.31 35.03
N PRO A 309 -5.41 -5.75 33.82
CA PRO A 309 -5.96 -4.43 33.56
C PRO A 309 -7.49 -4.47 33.59
N PRO A 310 -8.16 -3.37 33.97
CA PRO A 310 -9.57 -3.18 33.67
C PRO A 310 -9.82 -3.32 32.17
N VAL A 311 -10.86 -4.05 31.79
CA VAL A 311 -11.16 -4.36 30.36
C VAL A 311 -11.26 -3.09 29.52
N GLN A 312 -11.96 -2.06 30.01
CA GLN A 312 -12.11 -0.79 29.30
C GLN A 312 -10.76 -0.09 29.06
N GLU A 313 -9.89 -0.08 30.05
CA GLU A 313 -8.58 0.56 29.95
C GLU A 313 -7.73 -0.11 28.87
N LEU A 314 -7.70 -1.44 28.85
CA LEU A 314 -6.96 -2.18 27.84
C LEU A 314 -7.55 -2.01 26.45
N VAL A 315 -8.89 -2.10 26.30
CA VAL A 315 -9.56 -1.93 24.99
C VAL A 315 -9.26 -0.54 24.42
N SER A 316 -9.32 0.51 25.23
CA SER A 316 -9.03 1.88 24.80
C SER A 316 -7.57 2.09 24.38
N ALA A 317 -6.64 1.29 24.90
CA ALA A 317 -5.23 1.35 24.56
C ALA A 317 -4.86 0.48 23.34
N LEU A 318 -5.71 -0.46 22.94
CA LEU A 318 -5.46 -1.26 21.72
C LEU A 318 -5.50 -0.39 20.45
N GLY A 319 -4.68 -0.73 19.48
CA GLY A 319 -4.73 -0.13 18.14
C GLY A 319 -5.99 -0.55 17.37
N VAL A 320 -6.42 0.29 16.42
CA VAL A 320 -7.53 -0.05 15.51
C VAL A 320 -7.08 -1.10 14.50
N LEU A 321 -7.89 -2.13 14.30
CA LEU A 321 -7.65 -3.19 13.33
C LEU A 321 -7.61 -2.62 11.90
N GLN A 322 -6.44 -2.67 11.28
CA GLN A 322 -6.21 -2.09 9.97
C GLN A 322 -6.69 -3.01 8.84
N PRO A 323 -7.26 -2.45 7.75
CA PRO A 323 -7.59 -3.21 6.56
C PRO A 323 -6.33 -3.81 5.92
N ARG A 324 -6.50 -4.84 5.09
CA ARG A 324 -5.41 -5.41 4.30
C ARG A 324 -5.65 -5.17 2.81
N LEU A 325 -4.60 -4.74 2.13
CA LEU A 325 -4.59 -4.50 0.70
C LEU A 325 -4.17 -5.76 -0.06
N TYR A 326 -4.84 -6.00 -1.17
CA TYR A 326 -4.53 -7.08 -2.10
C TYR A 326 -4.52 -6.52 -3.52
N SER A 327 -3.44 -6.74 -4.27
CA SER A 327 -3.38 -6.39 -5.69
C SER A 327 -4.49 -7.11 -6.44
N ILE A 328 -5.25 -6.38 -7.25
CA ILE A 328 -6.40 -6.92 -7.98
C ILE A 328 -5.91 -7.85 -9.09
N ALA A 329 -6.50 -9.05 -9.17
CA ALA A 329 -6.13 -10.12 -10.09
C ALA A 329 -7.12 -10.27 -11.26
N SER A 330 -7.93 -9.24 -11.56
CA SER A 330 -8.91 -9.25 -12.64
C SER A 330 -8.96 -7.93 -13.39
N SER A 331 -9.40 -7.97 -14.66
CA SER A 331 -9.77 -6.78 -15.41
C SER A 331 -11.29 -6.57 -15.36
N PRO A 332 -11.78 -5.35 -15.06
CA PRO A 332 -13.21 -5.05 -15.06
C PRO A 332 -13.83 -5.15 -16.46
N LYS A 333 -13.00 -5.16 -17.53
CA LYS A 333 -13.46 -5.38 -18.90
C LYS A 333 -13.76 -6.85 -19.20
N MET A 334 -13.09 -7.78 -18.48
CA MET A 334 -13.32 -9.22 -18.62
C MET A 334 -14.37 -9.75 -17.62
N VAL A 335 -14.38 -9.21 -16.39
CA VAL A 335 -15.28 -9.65 -15.32
C VAL A 335 -16.07 -8.46 -14.79
N ARG A 336 -17.20 -8.17 -15.41
CA ARG A 336 -18.03 -7.03 -15.04
C ARG A 336 -18.70 -7.25 -13.69
N GLY A 337 -18.57 -6.25 -12.80
CA GLY A 337 -19.21 -6.30 -11.47
C GLY A 337 -18.54 -7.26 -10.49
N GLU A 338 -17.34 -7.73 -10.79
CA GLU A 338 -16.54 -8.57 -9.89
C GLU A 338 -15.13 -7.99 -9.69
N VAL A 339 -14.52 -8.30 -8.55
CA VAL A 339 -13.10 -8.16 -8.30
C VAL A 339 -12.54 -9.50 -7.84
N HIS A 340 -11.41 -9.91 -8.43
CA HIS A 340 -10.72 -11.15 -8.09
C HIS A 340 -9.40 -10.84 -7.39
N LEU A 341 -9.06 -11.64 -6.39
CA LEU A 341 -7.82 -11.52 -5.62
C LEU A 341 -7.08 -12.86 -5.63
N THR A 342 -5.77 -12.81 -5.43
CA THR A 342 -4.92 -13.98 -5.19
C THR A 342 -4.39 -13.90 -3.76
N VAL A 343 -4.92 -14.72 -2.86
CA VAL A 343 -4.70 -14.62 -1.42
C VAL A 343 -4.02 -15.88 -0.89
N ALA A 344 -2.79 -15.77 -0.39
CA ALA A 344 -2.15 -16.84 0.37
C ALA A 344 -2.63 -16.81 1.83
N ALA A 345 -3.26 -17.87 2.29
CA ALA A 345 -3.70 -18.01 3.67
C ALA A 345 -2.49 -18.24 4.58
N VAL A 346 -2.21 -17.26 5.43
CA VAL A 346 -1.07 -17.28 6.34
C VAL A 346 -1.41 -18.07 7.58
N ARG A 347 -0.66 -19.14 7.85
CA ARG A 347 -0.73 -19.94 9.07
C ARG A 347 0.70 -20.28 9.49
N TYR A 348 0.98 -20.15 10.77
CA TYR A 348 2.29 -20.46 11.33
C TYR A 348 2.16 -20.84 12.81
N GLU A 349 3.22 -21.33 13.38
CA GLU A 349 3.31 -21.61 14.81
C GLU A 349 4.26 -20.61 15.47
N LYS A 350 3.82 -20.01 16.59
CA LYS A 350 4.64 -19.11 17.40
C LYS A 350 4.21 -19.19 18.87
N HIS A 351 5.15 -19.15 19.78
CA HIS A 351 4.93 -19.28 21.23
C HIS A 351 4.09 -20.51 21.61
N GLY A 352 4.31 -21.65 20.91
CA GLY A 352 3.57 -22.91 21.14
C GLY A 352 2.11 -22.87 20.68
N ARG A 353 1.68 -21.83 19.94
CA ARG A 353 0.30 -21.66 19.46
C ARG A 353 0.24 -21.54 17.94
N ARG A 354 -0.79 -22.14 17.35
CA ARG A 354 -1.11 -21.94 15.93
C ARG A 354 -1.66 -20.54 15.73
N ARG A 355 -1.10 -19.83 14.76
CA ARG A 355 -1.46 -18.47 14.38
C ARG A 355 -2.15 -18.44 13.03
N LYS A 356 -3.10 -17.56 12.90
CA LYS A 356 -3.85 -17.32 11.66
C LYS A 356 -3.72 -15.85 11.27
N GLY A 357 -3.26 -15.58 10.04
CA GLY A 357 -3.26 -14.22 9.50
C GLY A 357 -4.70 -13.68 9.44
N VAL A 358 -4.94 -12.50 10.01
CA VAL A 358 -6.30 -11.97 10.23
C VAL A 358 -7.12 -11.94 8.94
N ALA A 359 -6.68 -11.20 7.91
CA ALA A 359 -7.45 -11.05 6.68
C ALA A 359 -7.33 -12.26 5.75
N SER A 360 -6.14 -12.85 5.61
CA SER A 360 -5.93 -13.95 4.68
C SER A 360 -6.73 -15.20 5.05
N THR A 361 -6.78 -15.56 6.35
CA THR A 361 -7.60 -16.69 6.79
C THR A 361 -9.08 -16.32 6.94
N PHE A 362 -9.42 -15.04 7.18
CA PHE A 362 -10.81 -14.57 7.08
C PHE A 362 -11.36 -14.86 5.69
N LEU A 363 -10.65 -14.45 4.65
CA LEU A 363 -11.05 -14.65 3.26
C LEU A 363 -11.01 -16.14 2.82
N ALA A 364 -10.09 -16.92 3.36
CA ALA A 364 -9.95 -18.32 2.98
C ALA A 364 -10.93 -19.27 3.67
N GLU A 365 -11.37 -18.95 4.92
CA GLU A 365 -12.06 -19.90 5.78
C GLU A 365 -13.37 -19.38 6.37
N ARG A 366 -13.49 -18.06 6.63
CA ARG A 366 -14.53 -17.52 7.51
C ARG A 366 -15.55 -16.62 6.81
N ALA A 367 -15.15 -15.99 5.70
CA ALA A 367 -16.10 -15.21 4.91
C ALA A 367 -17.14 -16.13 4.28
N ALA A 368 -18.40 -15.94 4.64
CA ALA A 368 -19.50 -16.75 4.09
C ALA A 368 -19.92 -16.21 2.71
N PRO A 369 -20.24 -17.09 1.74
CA PRO A 369 -20.82 -16.66 0.46
C PRO A 369 -22.05 -15.76 0.67
N GLY A 370 -22.08 -14.63 -0.02
CA GLY A 370 -23.13 -13.60 0.10
C GLY A 370 -22.92 -12.59 1.23
N ALA A 371 -21.97 -12.80 2.13
CA ALA A 371 -21.67 -11.85 3.20
C ALA A 371 -21.19 -10.51 2.64
N ALA A 372 -21.69 -9.42 3.22
CA ALA A 372 -21.20 -8.07 2.95
C ALA A 372 -19.92 -7.83 3.75
N VAL A 373 -18.84 -7.58 3.06
CA VAL A 373 -17.52 -7.27 3.66
C VAL A 373 -17.20 -5.81 3.35
N PRO A 374 -16.91 -4.98 4.36
CA PRO A 374 -16.51 -3.60 4.11
C PRO A 374 -15.18 -3.57 3.33
N ALA A 375 -15.17 -2.84 2.21
CA ALA A 375 -14.04 -2.81 1.30
C ALA A 375 -13.90 -1.44 0.61
N PHE A 376 -12.73 -1.18 0.04
CA PHE A 376 -12.46 0.04 -0.74
C PHE A 376 -11.45 -0.24 -1.84
N ILE A 377 -11.40 0.65 -2.83
CA ILE A 377 -10.38 0.63 -3.87
C ILE A 377 -9.27 1.62 -3.51
N ARG A 378 -8.04 1.13 -3.45
CA ARG A 378 -6.85 1.97 -3.43
C ARG A 378 -6.31 2.12 -4.84
N ARG A 379 -6.36 3.34 -5.36
CA ARG A 379 -5.83 3.67 -6.69
C ARG A 379 -4.30 3.57 -6.67
N ALA A 380 -3.75 2.86 -7.65
CA ALA A 380 -2.31 2.90 -7.88
C ALA A 380 -1.95 4.19 -8.62
N HIS A 381 -0.85 4.84 -8.19
CA HIS A 381 -0.32 6.02 -8.89
C HIS A 381 0.65 5.59 -9.98
N ASP A 382 1.54 4.65 -9.68
CA ASP A 382 2.70 4.32 -10.50
C ASP A 382 2.77 2.84 -10.91
N PHE A 383 1.64 2.10 -10.84
CA PHE A 383 1.59 0.70 -11.27
C PHE A 383 0.46 0.52 -12.30
N ARG A 384 0.74 0.98 -13.55
CA ARG A 384 -0.23 1.05 -14.64
C ARG A 384 0.32 0.49 -15.94
N LEU A 385 -0.55 -0.16 -16.72
CA LEU A 385 -0.22 -0.52 -18.10
C LEU A 385 0.15 0.73 -18.91
N PRO A 386 1.08 0.61 -19.87
CA PRO A 386 1.39 1.71 -20.77
C PRO A 386 0.13 2.13 -21.56
N PRO A 387 -0.05 3.43 -21.82
CA PRO A 387 -1.15 3.92 -22.66
C PRO A 387 -1.03 3.42 -24.10
N ASP A 388 0.20 3.17 -24.57
CA ASP A 388 0.43 2.50 -25.86
C ASP A 388 0.20 1.00 -25.71
N HIS A 389 -0.87 0.52 -26.31
CA HIS A 389 -1.24 -0.90 -26.29
C HIS A 389 -0.30 -1.78 -27.12
N ASP A 390 0.52 -1.19 -28.00
CA ASP A 390 1.51 -1.91 -28.79
C ASP A 390 2.88 -2.01 -28.08
N ALA A 391 3.07 -1.28 -26.97
CA ALA A 391 4.26 -1.39 -26.16
C ALA A 391 4.42 -2.80 -25.56
N PRO A 392 5.61 -3.43 -25.66
CA PRO A 392 5.87 -4.70 -25.00
C PRO A 392 5.94 -4.54 -23.47
N ILE A 393 5.51 -5.58 -22.75
CA ILE A 393 5.60 -5.62 -21.29
C ILE A 393 6.30 -6.87 -20.78
N ILE A 394 7.13 -6.72 -19.75
CA ILE A 394 7.79 -7.79 -19.02
C ILE A 394 7.26 -7.76 -17.59
N MET A 395 6.75 -8.88 -17.13
CA MET A 395 6.08 -9.03 -15.82
C MET A 395 6.84 -10.05 -14.98
N ILE A 396 7.26 -9.68 -13.76
CA ILE A 396 8.02 -10.55 -12.85
C ILE A 396 7.23 -10.67 -11.54
N GLY A 397 6.56 -11.82 -11.34
CA GLY A 397 5.66 -12.02 -10.20
C GLY A 397 5.57 -13.45 -9.72
N PRO A 398 6.48 -13.88 -8.85
CA PRO A 398 6.39 -15.19 -8.21
C PRO A 398 5.30 -15.22 -7.13
N GLY A 399 4.71 -16.41 -6.92
CA GLY A 399 3.67 -16.63 -5.93
C GLY A 399 2.46 -15.73 -6.14
N THR A 400 1.99 -15.08 -5.08
CA THR A 400 0.87 -14.12 -5.13
C THR A 400 1.17 -12.85 -5.93
N GLY A 401 2.44 -12.53 -6.19
CA GLY A 401 2.85 -11.43 -7.06
C GLY A 401 2.37 -11.54 -8.50
N VAL A 402 1.84 -12.71 -8.91
CA VAL A 402 1.22 -12.91 -10.21
C VAL A 402 -0.15 -12.21 -10.35
N ALA A 403 -0.76 -11.80 -9.23
CA ALA A 403 -2.12 -11.25 -9.20
C ALA A 403 -2.34 -10.08 -10.20
N PRO A 404 -1.60 -8.97 -10.14
CA PRO A 404 -1.81 -7.86 -11.06
C PRO A 404 -1.46 -8.24 -12.51
N PHE A 405 -0.57 -9.19 -12.74
CA PHE A 405 -0.19 -9.61 -14.08
C PHE A 405 -1.27 -10.44 -14.77
N ARG A 406 -2.03 -11.21 -13.99
CA ARG A 406 -3.25 -11.83 -14.49
C ARG A 406 -4.25 -10.76 -14.95
N ALA A 407 -4.46 -9.71 -14.15
CA ALA A 407 -5.31 -8.58 -14.51
C ALA A 407 -4.80 -7.85 -15.77
N PHE A 408 -3.50 -7.61 -15.88
CA PHE A 408 -2.89 -6.98 -17.05
C PHE A 408 -3.09 -7.78 -18.33
N LEU A 409 -2.90 -9.09 -18.28
CA LEU A 409 -3.14 -9.97 -19.44
C LEU A 409 -4.62 -9.98 -19.84
N GLN A 410 -5.53 -10.04 -18.88
CA GLN A 410 -6.97 -9.92 -19.14
C GLN A 410 -7.34 -8.58 -19.78
N GLU A 411 -6.81 -7.48 -19.26
CA GLU A 411 -7.05 -6.13 -19.78
C GLU A 411 -6.55 -6.02 -21.23
N ARG A 412 -5.30 -6.43 -21.48
CA ARG A 412 -4.70 -6.39 -22.81
C ARG A 412 -5.45 -7.27 -23.82
N ARG A 413 -5.95 -8.42 -23.38
CA ARG A 413 -6.84 -9.26 -24.20
C ARG A 413 -8.16 -8.54 -24.53
N ALA A 414 -8.78 -7.92 -23.53
CA ALA A 414 -10.06 -7.25 -23.68
C ALA A 414 -10.01 -6.03 -24.61
N VAL A 415 -8.87 -5.31 -24.62
CA VAL A 415 -8.67 -4.13 -25.50
C VAL A 415 -8.04 -4.49 -26.85
N GLY A 416 -7.70 -5.76 -27.10
CA GLY A 416 -7.04 -6.20 -28.32
C GLY A 416 -5.62 -5.65 -28.47
N ALA A 417 -4.88 -5.48 -27.37
CA ALA A 417 -3.50 -5.01 -27.36
C ALA A 417 -2.59 -5.96 -28.16
N ARG A 418 -1.75 -5.40 -29.04
CA ARG A 418 -0.85 -6.17 -29.93
C ARG A 418 0.57 -6.27 -29.39
N GLY A 419 0.93 -5.46 -28.41
CA GLY A 419 2.24 -5.50 -27.78
C GLY A 419 2.51 -6.86 -27.13
N ARG A 420 3.75 -7.33 -27.27
CA ARG A 420 4.17 -8.63 -26.73
C ARG A 420 4.15 -8.63 -25.19
N ASN A 421 3.81 -9.78 -24.60
CA ASN A 421 3.78 -9.96 -23.15
C ASN A 421 4.75 -11.06 -22.75
N TRP A 422 5.55 -10.83 -21.72
CA TRP A 422 6.48 -11.79 -21.14
C TRP A 422 6.24 -11.93 -19.66
N LEU A 423 6.00 -13.15 -19.16
CA LEU A 423 5.79 -13.42 -17.74
C LEU A 423 6.91 -14.31 -17.19
N PHE A 424 7.56 -13.86 -16.11
CA PHE A 424 8.38 -14.67 -15.23
C PHE A 424 7.55 -15.04 -14.00
N PHE A 425 7.17 -16.30 -13.88
CA PHE A 425 6.45 -16.83 -12.73
C PHE A 425 7.32 -17.81 -11.95
N GLY A 426 7.17 -17.85 -10.64
CA GLY A 426 7.89 -18.80 -9.78
C GLY A 426 7.11 -19.19 -8.54
N ASP A 427 7.33 -20.41 -8.06
CA ASP A 427 6.81 -20.90 -6.78
C ASP A 427 7.66 -22.09 -6.27
N GLN A 428 7.13 -22.90 -5.34
CA GLN A 428 7.86 -24.04 -4.76
C GLN A 428 7.91 -25.22 -5.73
N HIS A 429 6.76 -25.78 -6.10
CA HIS A 429 6.65 -26.99 -6.93
C HIS A 429 5.74 -26.75 -8.14
N ARG A 430 6.20 -27.17 -9.33
CA ARG A 430 5.40 -27.07 -10.55
C ARG A 430 4.07 -27.86 -10.44
N ALA A 431 4.16 -29.06 -9.89
CA ALA A 431 3.02 -29.99 -9.84
C ALA A 431 1.85 -29.43 -9.00
N SER A 432 2.14 -28.68 -7.94
CA SER A 432 1.15 -28.23 -6.95
C SER A 432 0.96 -26.72 -6.86
N ASP A 433 1.95 -25.91 -7.30
CA ASP A 433 1.99 -24.48 -7.01
C ASP A 433 2.01 -23.59 -8.25
N PHE A 434 1.80 -24.14 -9.43
CA PHE A 434 1.66 -23.32 -10.62
C PHE A 434 0.26 -22.69 -10.65
N LEU A 435 0.14 -21.51 -10.04
CA LEU A 435 -1.10 -20.76 -9.98
C LEU A 435 -1.57 -20.36 -11.38
N TYR A 436 -2.86 -20.54 -11.67
CA TYR A 436 -3.47 -20.20 -12.97
C TYR A 436 -2.83 -20.88 -14.19
N GLU A 437 -2.21 -22.06 -14.02
CA GLU A 437 -1.50 -22.78 -15.11
C GLU A 437 -2.32 -22.90 -16.39
N ALA A 438 -3.59 -23.34 -16.30
CA ALA A 438 -4.45 -23.52 -17.46
C ALA A 438 -4.71 -22.20 -18.21
N GLU A 439 -4.89 -21.09 -17.48
CA GLU A 439 -5.13 -19.77 -18.05
C GLU A 439 -3.87 -19.24 -18.77
N PHE A 440 -2.70 -19.32 -18.13
CA PHE A 440 -1.44 -18.87 -18.75
C PHE A 440 -1.01 -19.76 -19.92
N ALA A 441 -1.25 -21.07 -19.85
CA ALA A 441 -1.01 -21.97 -20.97
C ALA A 441 -1.92 -21.66 -22.17
N ALA A 442 -3.18 -21.28 -21.91
CA ALA A 442 -4.08 -20.79 -22.96
C ALA A 442 -3.59 -19.48 -23.56
N TYR A 443 -3.21 -18.51 -22.75
CA TYR A 443 -2.66 -17.23 -23.24
C TYR A 443 -1.37 -17.41 -24.06
N HIS A 444 -0.51 -18.34 -23.66
CA HIS A 444 0.71 -18.64 -24.41
C HIS A 444 0.39 -19.32 -25.76
N ARG A 445 -0.51 -20.28 -25.76
CA ARG A 445 -0.95 -20.96 -26.99
C ARG A 445 -1.65 -20.03 -27.97
N ASP A 446 -2.47 -19.10 -27.45
CA ASP A 446 -3.22 -18.12 -28.23
C ASP A 446 -2.34 -16.93 -28.70
N GLY A 447 -1.05 -16.88 -28.30
CA GLY A 447 -0.09 -15.83 -28.67
C GLY A 447 -0.20 -14.53 -27.87
N LEU A 448 -1.15 -14.42 -26.94
CA LEU A 448 -1.23 -13.26 -26.04
C LEU A 448 0.01 -13.16 -25.14
N LEU A 449 0.45 -14.30 -24.59
CA LEU A 449 1.66 -14.42 -23.78
C LEU A 449 2.79 -14.94 -24.67
N ALA A 450 3.61 -14.03 -25.21
CA ALA A 450 4.69 -14.36 -26.13
C ALA A 450 5.77 -15.23 -25.49
N GLN A 451 6.09 -14.95 -24.20
CA GLN A 451 7.10 -15.68 -23.43
C GLN A 451 6.57 -15.98 -22.03
N LEU A 452 6.88 -17.19 -21.54
CA LEU A 452 6.56 -17.66 -20.19
C LEU A 452 7.75 -18.42 -19.63
N ASP A 453 8.47 -17.81 -18.70
CA ASP A 453 9.58 -18.43 -17.98
C ASP A 453 9.16 -18.83 -16.57
N LEU A 454 9.44 -20.08 -16.21
CA LEU A 454 8.99 -20.70 -14.97
C LEU A 454 10.17 -21.06 -14.07
N ALA A 455 10.06 -20.73 -12.78
CA ALA A 455 11.06 -21.01 -11.77
C ALA A 455 10.41 -21.72 -10.57
N PHE A 456 10.64 -23.01 -10.43
CA PHE A 456 10.16 -23.79 -9.28
C PHE A 456 11.34 -24.13 -8.38
N SER A 457 11.31 -23.60 -7.15
CA SER A 457 12.49 -23.58 -6.28
C SER A 457 12.78 -24.90 -5.59
N ARG A 458 11.85 -25.87 -5.58
CA ARG A 458 11.97 -27.14 -4.88
C ARG A 458 11.84 -28.37 -5.78
N ASP A 459 11.77 -28.20 -7.11
CA ASP A 459 11.68 -29.32 -8.05
C ASP A 459 13.03 -29.94 -8.40
N GLN A 460 14.12 -29.31 -8.01
CA GLN A 460 15.50 -29.76 -8.19
C GLN A 460 16.33 -29.48 -6.92
N ARG A 461 17.54 -30.06 -6.87
CA ARG A 461 18.46 -29.92 -5.72
C ARG A 461 18.84 -28.45 -5.43
N GLU A 462 19.17 -27.71 -6.49
CA GLU A 462 19.51 -26.29 -6.40
C GLU A 462 18.25 -25.44 -6.55
N ARG A 463 18.06 -24.47 -5.66
CA ARG A 463 16.90 -23.60 -5.73
C ARG A 463 16.96 -22.67 -6.94
N VAL A 464 15.97 -22.73 -7.79
CA VAL A 464 15.81 -21.87 -8.95
C VAL A 464 14.70 -20.86 -8.70
N TYR A 465 15.03 -19.57 -8.80
CA TYR A 465 14.12 -18.45 -8.65
C TYR A 465 14.02 -17.66 -9.96
N VAL A 466 13.08 -16.73 -10.06
CA VAL A 466 12.83 -15.92 -11.27
C VAL A 466 14.08 -15.18 -11.75
N GLN A 467 14.91 -14.64 -10.84
CA GLN A 467 16.15 -13.95 -11.21
C GLN A 467 17.19 -14.88 -11.88
N HIS A 468 17.14 -16.19 -11.66
CA HIS A 468 17.99 -17.15 -12.38
C HIS A 468 17.51 -17.29 -13.83
N ARG A 469 16.19 -17.43 -14.06
CA ARG A 469 15.61 -17.45 -15.41
C ARG A 469 15.88 -16.17 -16.18
N MET A 470 15.80 -15.01 -15.51
CA MET A 470 16.14 -13.73 -16.12
C MET A 470 17.61 -13.70 -16.60
N ARG A 471 18.55 -14.25 -15.83
CA ARG A 471 19.96 -14.35 -16.24
C ARG A 471 20.15 -15.29 -17.44
N GLU A 472 19.45 -16.42 -17.48
CA GLU A 472 19.45 -17.36 -18.61
C GLU A 472 18.94 -16.67 -19.90
N ARG A 473 17.92 -15.80 -19.76
CA ARG A 473 17.31 -15.07 -20.89
C ARG A 473 17.88 -13.65 -21.05
N SER A 474 19.08 -13.39 -20.54
CA SER A 474 19.63 -12.03 -20.42
C SER A 474 19.72 -11.26 -21.74
N ALA A 475 20.10 -11.89 -22.84
CA ALA A 475 20.20 -11.23 -24.14
C ALA A 475 18.83 -10.80 -24.68
N GLU A 476 17.83 -11.67 -24.57
CA GLU A 476 16.47 -11.40 -25.02
C GLU A 476 15.79 -10.34 -24.13
N LEU A 477 15.98 -10.41 -22.80
CA LEU A 477 15.48 -9.42 -21.87
C LEU A 477 16.04 -8.02 -22.19
N TRP A 478 17.34 -7.94 -22.49
CA TRP A 478 17.98 -6.69 -22.92
C TRP A 478 17.40 -6.18 -24.26
N SER A 479 17.17 -7.08 -25.24
CA SER A 479 16.55 -6.70 -26.52
C SER A 479 15.16 -6.08 -26.31
N TRP A 480 14.32 -6.69 -25.48
CA TRP A 480 12.99 -6.15 -25.18
C TRP A 480 13.07 -4.78 -24.48
N LEU A 481 14.00 -4.59 -23.54
CA LEU A 481 14.19 -3.29 -22.89
C LEU A 481 14.65 -2.22 -23.89
N ALA A 482 15.56 -2.56 -24.80
CA ALA A 482 16.04 -1.67 -25.85
C ALA A 482 14.94 -1.31 -26.87
N GLU A 483 14.01 -2.23 -27.13
CA GLU A 483 12.83 -2.04 -27.98
C GLU A 483 11.71 -1.22 -27.28
N GLY A 484 11.91 -0.80 -26.06
CA GLY A 484 10.94 0.06 -25.34
C GLY A 484 10.05 -0.67 -24.35
N ALA A 485 10.32 -1.92 -23.99
CA ALA A 485 9.49 -2.66 -23.04
C ALA A 485 9.33 -1.96 -21.70
N HIS A 486 8.13 -2.07 -21.13
CA HIS A 486 7.82 -1.70 -19.76
C HIS A 486 8.02 -2.92 -18.85
N LEU A 487 8.66 -2.71 -17.72
CA LEU A 487 9.02 -3.74 -16.76
C LEU A 487 8.21 -3.57 -15.48
N PHE A 488 7.58 -4.65 -15.02
CA PHE A 488 6.75 -4.69 -13.83
C PHE A 488 7.22 -5.76 -12.87
N ILE A 489 7.36 -5.41 -11.59
CA ILE A 489 7.70 -6.36 -10.53
C ILE A 489 6.59 -6.32 -9.48
N CYS A 490 6.09 -7.49 -9.08
CA CYS A 490 5.15 -7.60 -7.97
C CYS A 490 5.49 -8.78 -7.08
N GLY A 491 5.43 -8.58 -5.74
CA GLY A 491 5.65 -9.61 -4.73
C GLY A 491 6.48 -9.15 -3.54
N ALA A 492 7.12 -10.10 -2.84
CA ALA A 492 7.86 -9.83 -1.62
C ALA A 492 9.07 -8.90 -1.84
N GLN A 493 9.29 -7.98 -0.90
CA GLN A 493 10.39 -7.00 -0.95
C GLN A 493 11.78 -7.65 -1.11
N ALA A 494 12.04 -8.78 -0.43
CA ALA A 494 13.31 -9.49 -0.58
C ALA A 494 13.51 -10.01 -2.01
N MET A 495 12.45 -10.54 -2.64
CA MET A 495 12.48 -10.98 -4.04
C MET A 495 12.76 -9.79 -4.98
N ALA A 496 12.13 -8.65 -4.76
CA ALA A 496 12.34 -7.46 -5.59
C ALA A 496 13.82 -6.99 -5.56
N ARG A 497 14.47 -7.00 -4.40
CA ARG A 497 15.92 -6.70 -4.30
C ARG A 497 16.78 -7.64 -5.14
N ASP A 498 16.49 -8.94 -5.12
CA ASP A 498 17.24 -9.92 -5.90
C ASP A 498 17.02 -9.74 -7.42
N VAL A 499 15.80 -9.40 -7.81
CA VAL A 499 15.43 -9.09 -9.20
C VAL A 499 16.13 -7.80 -9.66
N ASP A 500 16.14 -6.74 -8.83
CA ASP A 500 16.85 -5.49 -9.12
C ASP A 500 18.35 -5.71 -9.35
N ALA A 501 18.98 -6.50 -8.48
CA ALA A 501 20.39 -6.86 -8.62
C ALA A 501 20.66 -7.66 -9.91
N ALA A 502 19.76 -8.59 -10.26
CA ALA A 502 19.87 -9.35 -11.50
C ALA A 502 19.67 -8.47 -12.74
N LEU A 503 18.70 -7.57 -12.74
CA LEU A 503 18.47 -6.60 -13.82
C LEU A 503 19.68 -5.70 -14.05
N ALA A 504 20.21 -5.10 -12.98
CA ALA A 504 21.40 -4.26 -13.08
C ALA A 504 22.59 -5.01 -13.68
N ALA A 505 22.81 -6.27 -13.27
CA ALA A 505 23.88 -7.11 -13.81
C ALA A 505 23.65 -7.49 -15.31
N ILE A 506 22.39 -7.79 -15.68
CA ILE A 506 22.02 -8.09 -17.06
C ILE A 506 22.24 -6.87 -17.96
N ILE A 507 21.77 -5.70 -17.54
CA ILE A 507 21.90 -4.44 -18.27
C ILE A 507 23.38 -4.07 -18.42
N ALA A 508 24.18 -4.18 -17.34
CA ALA A 508 25.61 -3.92 -17.38
C ALA A 508 26.33 -4.81 -18.41
N ARG A 509 26.04 -6.13 -18.39
CA ARG A 509 26.66 -7.10 -19.27
C ARG A 509 26.23 -6.92 -20.72
N GLN A 510 24.92 -6.90 -20.99
CA GLN A 510 24.38 -6.88 -22.35
C GLN A 510 24.51 -5.48 -22.99
N GLY A 511 24.30 -4.43 -22.20
CA GLY A 511 24.48 -3.04 -22.62
C GLY A 511 25.94 -2.58 -22.65
N LYS A 512 26.91 -3.47 -22.28
CA LYS A 512 28.36 -3.18 -22.24
C LYS A 512 28.70 -1.91 -21.47
N MET A 513 28.11 -1.75 -20.31
CA MET A 513 28.28 -0.57 -19.45
C MET A 513 28.67 -0.97 -18.02
N SER A 514 29.14 -0.01 -17.22
CA SER A 514 29.43 -0.24 -15.81
C SER A 514 28.16 -0.54 -15.01
N LEU A 515 28.30 -1.23 -13.86
CA LEU A 515 27.16 -1.49 -12.97
C LEU A 515 26.50 -0.18 -12.48
N GLY A 516 27.28 0.87 -12.24
CA GLY A 516 26.76 2.20 -11.90
C GLY A 516 25.90 2.78 -13.02
N ALA A 517 26.38 2.72 -14.27
CA ALA A 517 25.60 3.17 -15.43
C ALA A 517 24.31 2.33 -15.63
N ALA A 518 24.36 1.03 -15.36
CA ALA A 518 23.19 0.17 -15.42
C ALA A 518 22.13 0.54 -14.36
N LYS A 519 22.55 0.86 -13.13
CA LYS A 519 21.65 1.38 -12.09
C LYS A 519 21.04 2.72 -12.50
N THR A 520 21.82 3.63 -13.07
CA THR A 520 21.31 4.91 -13.61
C THR A 520 20.31 4.67 -14.75
N TYR A 521 20.53 3.69 -15.60
CA TYR A 521 19.59 3.29 -16.65
C TYR A 521 18.27 2.82 -16.05
N LEU A 522 18.26 1.93 -15.03
CA LEU A 522 17.06 1.51 -14.31
C LEU A 522 16.32 2.69 -13.67
N ALA A 523 17.03 3.59 -13.00
CA ALA A 523 16.44 4.81 -12.44
C ALA A 523 15.80 5.70 -13.53
N THR A 524 16.39 5.74 -14.73
CA THR A 524 15.82 6.46 -15.87
C THR A 524 14.54 5.79 -16.37
N LEU A 525 14.52 4.45 -16.46
CA LEU A 525 13.30 3.71 -16.80
C LEU A 525 12.18 3.95 -15.77
N ALA A 526 12.51 4.01 -14.48
CA ALA A 526 11.54 4.31 -13.43
C ALA A 526 10.93 5.71 -13.61
N ARG A 527 11.76 6.74 -13.83
CA ARG A 527 11.28 8.11 -14.14
C ARG A 527 10.42 8.19 -15.41
N GLN A 528 10.65 7.32 -16.37
CA GLN A 528 9.87 7.20 -17.60
C GLN A 528 8.61 6.32 -17.43
N GLN A 529 8.28 5.90 -16.22
CA GLN A 529 7.19 4.95 -15.94
C GLN A 529 7.32 3.62 -16.71
N ARG A 530 8.55 3.25 -17.09
CA ARG A 530 8.87 1.99 -17.78
C ARG A 530 9.43 0.92 -16.84
N TYR A 531 9.67 1.25 -15.58
CA TYR A 531 10.07 0.34 -14.53
C TYR A 531 9.23 0.62 -13.28
N GLN A 532 8.27 -0.27 -13.00
CA GLN A 532 7.25 -0.08 -11.99
C GLN A 532 7.23 -1.27 -11.03
N ARG A 533 6.98 -1.01 -9.74
CA ARG A 533 7.02 -2.04 -8.69
C ARG A 533 5.80 -1.92 -7.77
N ASP A 534 5.20 -3.07 -7.46
CA ASP A 534 4.17 -3.26 -6.43
C ASP A 534 4.68 -4.33 -5.46
N VAL A 535 5.45 -3.90 -4.45
CA VAL A 535 6.15 -4.80 -3.51
C VAL A 535 5.62 -4.62 -2.09
N TYR A 536 5.57 -5.71 -1.31
CA TYR A 536 4.95 -5.74 0.02
C TYR A 536 5.68 -6.69 0.99
#